data_e4b98e7fa55c37b5a8a3906ddadb6663
#
_entry.id   e4b98e7fa55c37b5a8a3906ddadb6663
#
_cell.length_a   1.000
_cell.length_b   1.000
_cell.length_c   1.000
_cell.angle_alpha   90.00
_cell.angle_beta   90.00
_cell.angle_gamma   90.00
#
_symmetry.space_group_name_H-M   'P 1'
#
loop_
_entity.id
_entity.type
_entity.pdbx_description
1 polymer ?
#
loop_
_entity_poly.entity_id
_entity_poly.type
_entity_poly.pdbx_seq_one_letter_code
_entity_poly.pdbx_strand_id
1 'polypeptide(L)'
;LGVVDELCFGSECGDTETLMNIAQILVKEPFEYRKLLQQNLRTGMSFPAARSSALIRYMREKATSVHNTFGVSSEHIELILSSPNNILGIEYCKALLRLNSRILPHALLRKGSGYHDTDFSLLSDEEFPSASGIRSLMKKSEGTVQSADLSRLIPSASLPGFLDSLKKGAWLSDSALDLPLHYKLLLESEETLKMYPELSDALI
;
A
#
# COMPACT_ATOMS: atom_id res chain seq x y z
N LEU A 1 10.10 -19.76 -13.49
CA LEU A 1 10.39 -19.68 -14.94
C LEU A 1 11.79 -19.11 -15.23
N GLY A 2 12.41 -18.33 -14.30
CA GLY A 2 13.77 -17.81 -14.45
C GLY A 2 13.95 -16.77 -15.59
N VAL A 3 12.88 -16.04 -15.91
CA VAL A 3 12.84 -15.05 -17.01
C VAL A 3 12.72 -13.62 -16.52
N VAL A 4 12.75 -13.39 -15.20
CA VAL A 4 12.63 -12.07 -14.57
C VAL A 4 13.92 -11.77 -13.83
N ASP A 5 14.57 -10.67 -14.18
CA ASP A 5 15.81 -10.21 -13.56
C ASP A 5 15.58 -9.06 -12.59
N GLU A 6 14.57 -8.24 -12.84
CA GLU A 6 14.28 -7.03 -12.06
C GLU A 6 12.81 -6.94 -11.68
N LEU A 7 12.53 -6.40 -10.48
CA LEU A 7 11.19 -6.08 -9.99
C LEU A 7 11.10 -4.58 -9.74
N CYS A 8 10.45 -3.85 -10.65
CA CYS A 8 10.21 -2.42 -10.51
C CYS A 8 8.86 -2.15 -9.84
N PHE A 9 8.81 -1.24 -8.87
CA PHE A 9 7.58 -0.85 -8.19
C PHE A 9 7.61 0.63 -7.79
N GLY A 10 6.43 1.26 -7.76
CA GLY A 10 6.29 2.64 -7.33
C GLY A 10 6.38 2.74 -5.80
N SER A 11 7.07 3.77 -5.31
CA SER A 11 7.32 4.02 -3.89
C SER A 11 7.29 5.53 -3.63
N GLU A 12 6.78 5.96 -2.48
CA GLU A 12 6.77 7.37 -2.12
C GLU A 12 8.18 7.90 -1.81
N CYS A 13 9.08 7.06 -1.30
CA CYS A 13 10.47 7.47 -1.05
C CYS A 13 11.39 7.29 -2.26
N GLY A 14 11.09 6.39 -3.20
CA GLY A 14 11.92 6.09 -4.35
C GLY A 14 13.30 5.53 -4.03
N ASP A 15 13.56 5.14 -2.78
CA ASP A 15 14.85 4.69 -2.29
C ASP A 15 14.85 3.18 -2.02
N THR A 16 15.34 2.42 -3.00
CA THR A 16 15.44 0.96 -2.93
C THR A 16 16.33 0.50 -1.77
N GLU A 17 17.44 1.20 -1.50
CA GLU A 17 18.40 0.81 -0.47
C GLU A 17 17.77 0.88 0.92
N THR A 18 17.10 1.98 1.22
CA THR A 18 16.36 2.14 2.48
C THR A 18 15.29 1.08 2.65
N LEU A 19 14.48 0.80 1.62
CA LEU A 19 13.45 -0.24 1.68
C LEU A 19 14.06 -1.64 1.90
N MET A 20 15.16 -1.95 1.23
CA MET A 20 15.91 -3.21 1.43
C MET A 20 16.50 -3.33 2.83
N ASN A 21 17.05 -2.27 3.37
CA ASN A 21 17.59 -2.24 4.73
C ASN A 21 16.50 -2.51 5.78
N ILE A 22 15.35 -1.86 5.64
CA ILE A 22 14.17 -2.12 6.47
C ILE A 22 13.73 -3.59 6.33
N ALA A 23 13.62 -4.08 5.11
CA ALA A 23 13.24 -5.47 4.84
C ALA A 23 14.20 -6.48 5.48
N GLN A 24 15.52 -6.23 5.44
CA GLN A 24 16.52 -7.07 6.08
C GLN A 24 16.34 -7.16 7.60
N ILE A 25 16.07 -6.03 8.26
CA ILE A 25 15.79 -6.01 9.70
C ILE A 25 14.55 -6.85 10.00
N LEU A 26 13.48 -6.70 9.21
CA LEU A 26 12.22 -7.40 9.40
C LEU A 26 12.30 -8.91 9.06
N VAL A 27 13.25 -9.34 8.21
CA VAL A 27 13.47 -10.74 7.90
C VAL A 27 14.39 -11.41 8.94
N LYS A 28 15.45 -10.72 9.34
CA LYS A 28 16.44 -11.25 10.29
C LYS A 28 15.97 -11.18 11.74
N GLU A 29 15.10 -10.24 12.04
CA GLU A 29 14.56 -9.95 13.39
C GLU A 29 15.67 -9.96 14.47
N PRO A 30 16.63 -9.02 14.42
CA PRO A 30 17.72 -8.97 15.40
C PRO A 30 17.18 -8.97 16.84
N PHE A 31 17.97 -9.50 17.78
CA PHE A 31 17.54 -9.65 19.17
C PHE A 31 17.04 -8.34 19.79
N GLU A 32 17.75 -7.22 19.56
CA GLU A 32 17.38 -5.89 20.05
C GLU A 32 16.04 -5.42 19.47
N TYR A 33 15.83 -5.65 18.17
CA TYR A 33 14.55 -5.32 17.53
C TYR A 33 13.40 -6.15 18.12
N ARG A 34 13.57 -7.47 18.26
CA ARG A 34 12.56 -8.36 18.88
C ARG A 34 12.22 -7.94 20.30
N LYS A 35 13.21 -7.54 21.09
CA LYS A 35 13.02 -7.05 22.45
C LYS A 35 12.15 -5.80 22.47
N LEU A 36 12.43 -4.83 21.60
CA LEU A 36 11.64 -3.60 21.47
C LEU A 36 10.19 -3.90 21.01
N LEU A 37 10.02 -4.79 20.04
CA LEU A 37 8.70 -5.20 19.57
C LEU A 37 7.87 -5.84 20.70
N GLN A 38 8.47 -6.77 21.47
CA GLN A 38 7.78 -7.39 22.60
C GLN A 38 7.43 -6.39 23.71
N GLN A 39 8.30 -5.44 23.99
CA GLN A 39 8.02 -4.37 24.96
C GLN A 39 6.80 -3.56 24.52
N ASN A 40 6.75 -3.12 23.27
CA ASN A 40 5.62 -2.35 22.73
C ASN A 40 4.30 -3.15 22.76
N LEU A 41 4.34 -4.43 22.40
CA LEU A 41 3.15 -5.30 22.46
C LEU A 41 2.62 -5.46 23.89
N ARG A 42 3.50 -5.54 24.88
CA ARG A 42 3.12 -5.63 26.30
C ARG A 42 2.44 -4.35 26.82
N THR A 43 2.64 -3.20 26.18
CA THR A 43 1.93 -1.96 26.52
C THR A 43 0.54 -1.86 25.89
N GLY A 44 0.08 -2.89 25.17
CA GLY A 44 -1.24 -2.92 24.53
C GLY A 44 -1.28 -2.27 23.15
N MET A 45 -0.12 -1.95 22.56
CA MET A 45 -0.07 -1.44 21.18
C MET A 45 -0.53 -2.51 20.19
N SER A 46 -1.25 -2.09 19.14
CA SER A 46 -1.55 -2.97 18.01
C SER A 46 -0.26 -3.46 17.34
N PHE A 47 -0.26 -4.65 16.73
CA PHE A 47 0.94 -5.20 16.10
C PHE A 47 1.58 -4.25 15.05
N PRO A 48 0.83 -3.60 14.13
CA PRO A 48 1.41 -2.65 13.20
C PRO A 48 2.10 -1.46 13.88
N ALA A 49 1.47 -0.86 14.90
CA ALA A 49 2.03 0.24 15.66
C ALA A 49 3.28 -0.17 16.45
N ALA A 50 3.22 -1.33 17.13
CA ALA A 50 4.34 -1.88 17.89
C ALA A 50 5.53 -2.19 16.98
N ARG A 51 5.29 -2.74 15.78
CA ARG A 51 6.30 -3.05 14.76
C ARG A 51 6.99 -1.78 14.26
N SER A 52 6.22 -0.77 13.87
CA SER A 52 6.75 0.51 13.38
C SER A 52 7.58 1.22 14.45
N SER A 53 7.06 1.35 15.67
CA SER A 53 7.77 1.97 16.80
C SER A 53 9.07 1.24 17.15
N ALA A 54 9.06 -0.09 17.18
CA ALA A 54 10.26 -0.90 17.44
C ALA A 54 11.32 -0.72 16.36
N LEU A 55 10.90 -0.65 15.09
CA LEU A 55 11.79 -0.48 13.95
C LEU A 55 12.45 0.90 13.96
N ILE A 56 11.67 1.97 14.14
CA ILE A 56 12.17 3.34 14.22
C ILE A 56 13.21 3.45 15.34
N ARG A 57 12.90 2.93 16.52
CA ARG A 57 13.80 2.96 17.65
C ARG A 57 15.08 2.16 17.41
N TYR A 58 14.95 0.94 16.87
CA TYR A 58 16.09 0.09 16.52
C TYR A 58 17.03 0.76 15.52
N MET A 59 16.49 1.32 14.44
CA MET A 59 17.27 1.99 13.40
C MET A 59 17.97 3.23 13.96
N ARG A 60 17.30 4.01 14.81
CA ARG A 60 17.88 5.18 15.48
C ARG A 60 19.04 4.79 16.40
N GLU A 61 18.88 3.74 17.21
CA GLU A 61 19.95 3.26 18.11
C GLU A 61 21.18 2.76 17.31
N LYS A 62 20.96 2.17 16.13
CA LYS A 62 22.05 1.75 15.24
C LYS A 62 22.69 2.93 14.49
N ALA A 63 21.94 3.97 14.13
CA ALA A 63 22.47 5.17 13.47
C ALA A 63 23.42 5.98 14.39
N THR A 64 23.25 5.91 15.71
CA THR A 64 24.14 6.56 16.69
C THR A 64 25.41 5.79 17.01
N SER A 65 25.50 4.52 16.61
CA SER A 65 26.73 3.74 16.72
C SER A 65 27.69 4.07 15.57
N VAL A 66 28.99 4.05 15.84
CA VAL A 66 30.15 4.58 15.07
C VAL A 66 30.23 4.18 13.58
N HIS A 67 29.38 3.28 13.11
CA HIS A 67 29.22 2.91 11.71
C HIS A 67 27.81 3.28 11.26
N ASN A 68 27.64 4.53 10.86
CA ASN A 68 26.39 5.09 10.36
C ASN A 68 25.98 4.38 9.03
N THR A 69 25.30 3.25 9.13
CA THR A 69 24.84 2.46 7.97
C THR A 69 23.49 2.98 7.45
N PHE A 70 22.80 3.86 8.17
CA PHE A 70 21.44 4.31 7.86
C PHE A 70 21.35 5.83 7.91
N GLY A 71 21.96 6.57 7.04
CA GLY A 71 21.95 8.04 6.99
C GLY A 71 20.56 8.74 6.96
N VAL A 72 19.52 8.10 7.52
CA VAL A 72 18.11 8.50 7.44
C VAL A 72 17.63 8.98 8.80
N SER A 73 16.95 10.14 8.86
CA SER A 73 16.36 10.65 10.09
C SER A 73 15.19 9.80 10.57
N SER A 74 14.88 9.84 11.88
CA SER A 74 13.74 9.10 12.46
C SER A 74 12.41 9.49 11.83
N GLU A 75 12.22 10.77 11.54
CA GLU A 75 11.01 11.32 10.90
C GLU A 75 10.83 10.77 9.49
N HIS A 76 11.93 10.64 8.76
CA HIS A 76 11.89 10.05 7.42
C HIS A 76 11.52 8.56 7.44
N ILE A 77 12.03 7.80 8.42
CA ILE A 77 11.66 6.39 8.60
C ILE A 77 10.17 6.26 8.95
N GLU A 78 9.65 7.14 9.82
CA GLU A 78 8.23 7.15 10.18
C GLU A 78 7.35 7.43 8.96
N LEU A 79 7.74 8.40 8.12
CA LEU A 79 7.06 8.69 6.87
C LEU A 79 7.09 7.49 5.91
N ILE A 80 8.23 6.80 5.78
CA ILE A 80 8.34 5.60 4.95
C ILE A 80 7.37 4.52 5.43
N LEU A 81 7.30 4.27 6.74
CA LEU A 81 6.48 3.21 7.33
C LEU A 81 4.98 3.53 7.38
N SER A 82 4.59 4.80 7.18
CA SER A 82 3.19 5.22 7.07
C SER A 82 2.68 5.29 5.63
N SER A 83 3.57 5.22 4.65
CA SER A 83 3.23 5.36 3.23
C SER A 83 2.87 4.02 2.59
N PRO A 84 1.69 3.86 1.98
CA PRO A 84 1.17 2.56 1.54
C PRO A 84 2.05 1.83 0.52
N ASN A 85 2.60 2.54 -0.48
CA ASN A 85 3.42 1.89 -1.50
C ASN A 85 4.83 1.58 -0.98
N ASN A 86 5.35 2.35 -0.03
CA ASN A 86 6.59 1.98 0.67
C ASN A 86 6.40 0.70 1.47
N ILE A 87 5.27 0.54 2.17
CA ILE A 87 4.94 -0.70 2.91
C ILE A 87 4.90 -1.89 1.96
N LEU A 88 4.24 -1.76 0.81
CA LEU A 88 4.23 -2.81 -0.23
C LEU A 88 5.64 -3.09 -0.76
N GLY A 89 6.43 -2.07 -1.05
CA GLY A 89 7.81 -2.20 -1.49
C GLY A 89 8.68 -2.96 -0.48
N ILE A 90 8.52 -2.68 0.81
CA ILE A 90 9.19 -3.42 1.90
C ILE A 90 8.77 -4.90 1.88
N GLU A 91 7.48 -5.21 1.69
CA GLU A 91 7.02 -6.61 1.62
C GLU A 91 7.57 -7.34 0.38
N TYR A 92 7.68 -6.65 -0.78
CA TYR A 92 8.36 -7.22 -1.96
C TYR A 92 9.83 -7.52 -1.66
N CYS A 93 10.56 -6.58 -1.09
CA CYS A 93 11.96 -6.78 -0.68
C CYS A 93 12.10 -7.93 0.33
N LYS A 94 11.20 -8.06 1.32
CA LYS A 94 11.16 -9.18 2.26
C LYS A 94 10.94 -10.51 1.56
N ALA A 95 10.04 -10.57 0.59
CA ALA A 95 9.78 -11.78 -0.17
C ALA A 95 11.03 -12.22 -0.96
N LEU A 96 11.69 -11.28 -1.65
CA LEU A 96 12.93 -11.55 -2.38
C LEU A 96 14.04 -12.09 -1.45
N LEU A 97 14.21 -11.47 -0.28
CA LEU A 97 15.18 -11.93 0.73
C LEU A 97 14.86 -13.34 1.26
N ARG A 98 13.61 -13.62 1.60
CA ARG A 98 13.16 -14.92 2.12
C ARG A 98 13.32 -16.04 1.11
N LEU A 99 13.07 -15.75 -0.16
CA LEU A 99 13.19 -16.68 -1.27
C LEU A 99 14.64 -16.81 -1.76
N ASN A 100 15.58 -16.03 -1.19
CA ASN A 100 16.96 -15.93 -1.69
C ASN A 100 16.99 -15.70 -3.22
N SER A 101 16.12 -14.80 -3.69
CA SER A 101 15.91 -14.52 -5.11
C SER A 101 17.10 -13.75 -5.70
N ARG A 102 17.38 -13.99 -6.99
CA ARG A 102 18.35 -13.20 -7.77
C ARG A 102 17.73 -11.96 -8.39
N ILE A 103 16.41 -11.81 -8.33
CA ILE A 103 15.68 -10.66 -8.85
C ILE A 103 16.08 -9.41 -8.06
N LEU A 104 16.45 -8.34 -8.77
CA LEU A 104 16.85 -7.08 -8.18
C LEU A 104 15.62 -6.17 -8.00
N PRO A 105 15.33 -5.66 -6.80
CA PRO A 105 14.26 -4.67 -6.61
C PRO A 105 14.69 -3.29 -7.06
N HIS A 106 13.78 -2.54 -7.70
CA HIS A 106 13.94 -1.14 -8.08
C HIS A 106 12.72 -0.33 -7.66
N ALA A 107 12.91 0.56 -6.69
CA ALA A 107 11.91 1.51 -6.26
C ALA A 107 11.92 2.73 -7.19
N LEU A 108 10.79 3.02 -7.82
CA LEU A 108 10.60 4.21 -8.64
C LEU A 108 9.86 5.26 -7.82
N LEU A 109 10.42 6.47 -7.74
CA LEU A 109 9.77 7.58 -7.06
C LEU A 109 8.43 7.90 -7.74
N ARG A 110 7.34 7.79 -6.97
CA ARG A 110 6.01 8.16 -7.46
C ARG A 110 5.94 9.67 -7.67
N LYS A 111 5.51 10.06 -8.86
CA LYS A 111 5.14 11.45 -9.16
C LYS A 111 3.62 11.55 -9.15
N GLY A 112 3.07 12.47 -8.38
CA GLY A 112 1.64 12.74 -8.40
C GLY A 112 1.03 13.01 -7.02
N SER A 113 -0.29 13.21 -7.02
CA SER A 113 -1.09 13.48 -5.83
C SER A 113 -0.97 12.38 -4.79
N GLY A 114 -1.07 12.75 -3.51
CA GLY A 114 -1.12 11.80 -2.40
C GLY A 114 -2.24 10.78 -2.57
N TYR A 115 -2.14 9.66 -1.86
CA TYR A 115 -3.06 8.52 -2.00
C TYR A 115 -4.55 8.88 -1.80
N HIS A 116 -4.83 9.97 -1.08
CA HIS A 116 -6.18 10.44 -0.74
C HIS A 116 -6.61 11.72 -1.47
N ASP A 117 -5.78 12.29 -2.34
CA ASP A 117 -6.15 13.52 -3.04
C ASP A 117 -7.24 13.23 -4.06
N THR A 118 -8.39 13.83 -3.84
CA THR A 118 -9.58 13.78 -4.73
C THR A 118 -9.82 15.09 -5.46
N ASP A 119 -9.03 16.13 -5.17
CA ASP A 119 -9.13 17.43 -5.84
C ASP A 119 -8.11 17.50 -6.98
N PHE A 120 -8.61 17.34 -8.19
CA PHE A 120 -7.80 17.40 -9.42
C PHE A 120 -7.56 18.81 -9.94
N SER A 121 -8.15 19.83 -9.31
CA SER A 121 -8.01 21.22 -9.75
C SER A 121 -6.59 21.77 -9.53
N LEU A 122 -5.84 21.15 -8.62
CA LEU A 122 -4.49 21.54 -8.23
C LEU A 122 -3.38 20.71 -8.89
N LEU A 123 -3.74 19.69 -9.70
CA LEU A 123 -2.73 18.86 -10.39
C LEU A 123 -2.00 19.69 -11.44
N SER A 124 -0.68 19.71 -11.37
CA SER A 124 0.17 20.20 -12.44
C SER A 124 0.17 19.22 -13.63
N ASP A 125 0.58 19.68 -14.80
CA ASP A 125 0.65 18.85 -16.02
C ASP A 125 1.62 17.67 -15.91
N GLU A 126 2.50 17.69 -14.90
CA GLU A 126 3.48 16.63 -14.62
C GLU A 126 3.03 15.63 -13.53
N GLU A 127 1.90 15.89 -12.89
CA GLU A 127 1.38 15.05 -11.82
C GLU A 127 0.31 14.08 -12.32
N PHE A 128 0.36 12.85 -11.81
CA PHE A 128 -0.62 11.82 -12.14
C PHE A 128 -1.64 11.68 -10.99
N PRO A 129 -2.94 11.63 -11.33
CA PRO A 129 -3.96 11.40 -10.32
C PRO A 129 -3.83 10.01 -9.71
N SER A 130 -4.23 9.88 -8.44
CA SER A 130 -4.31 8.57 -7.82
C SER A 130 -5.46 7.74 -8.40
N ALA A 131 -5.31 6.42 -8.45
CA ALA A 131 -6.39 5.53 -8.86
C ALA A 131 -7.62 5.66 -7.94
N SER A 132 -7.41 5.97 -6.65
CA SER A 132 -8.48 6.24 -5.69
C SER A 132 -9.24 7.52 -6.04
N GLY A 133 -8.53 8.58 -6.48
CA GLY A 133 -9.13 9.80 -6.95
C GLY A 133 -10.00 9.56 -8.20
N ILE A 134 -9.50 8.85 -9.20
CA ILE A 134 -10.27 8.49 -10.41
C ILE A 134 -11.52 7.68 -10.03
N ARG A 135 -11.40 6.68 -9.14
CA ARG A 135 -12.56 5.91 -8.66
C ARG A 135 -13.57 6.79 -7.92
N SER A 136 -13.11 7.76 -7.12
CA SER A 136 -14.00 8.70 -6.43
C SER A 136 -14.78 9.59 -7.40
N LEU A 137 -14.13 10.06 -8.47
CA LEU A 137 -14.78 10.81 -9.55
C LEU A 137 -15.85 9.94 -10.23
N MET A 138 -15.49 8.71 -10.60
CA MET A 138 -16.40 7.75 -11.22
C MET A 138 -17.61 7.46 -10.33
N LYS A 139 -17.39 7.30 -9.02
CA LYS A 139 -18.45 7.06 -8.04
C LYS A 139 -19.41 8.24 -7.94
N LYS A 140 -18.89 9.49 -7.87
CA LYS A 140 -19.72 10.71 -7.79
C LYS A 140 -20.59 10.92 -9.01
N SER A 141 -20.15 10.47 -10.18
CA SER A 141 -20.85 10.59 -11.46
C SER A 141 -21.60 9.34 -11.89
N GLU A 142 -21.75 8.36 -10.99
CA GLU A 142 -22.43 7.09 -11.25
C GLU A 142 -21.93 6.39 -12.54
N GLY A 143 -20.64 6.52 -12.83
CA GLY A 143 -20.02 5.95 -14.03
C GLY A 143 -20.24 6.76 -15.32
N THR A 144 -20.98 7.89 -15.27
CA THR A 144 -21.28 8.74 -16.43
C THR A 144 -20.33 9.94 -16.56
N VAL A 145 -19.02 9.71 -16.38
CA VAL A 145 -18.00 10.77 -16.48
C VAL A 145 -17.84 11.20 -17.93
N GLN A 146 -17.76 12.53 -18.16
CA GLN A 146 -17.48 13.04 -19.50
C GLN A 146 -16.04 12.72 -19.93
N SER A 147 -15.83 12.43 -21.21
CA SER A 147 -14.50 12.12 -21.74
C SER A 147 -13.51 13.28 -21.55
N ALA A 148 -13.99 14.52 -21.51
CA ALA A 148 -13.17 15.72 -21.26
C ALA A 148 -12.56 15.71 -19.85
N ASP A 149 -13.27 15.25 -18.83
CA ASP A 149 -12.76 15.18 -17.47
C ASP A 149 -11.71 14.05 -17.34
N LEU A 150 -11.95 12.93 -18.03
CA LEU A 150 -11.03 11.78 -18.02
C LEU A 150 -9.77 12.02 -18.85
N SER A 151 -9.83 12.84 -19.89
CA SER A 151 -8.67 13.12 -20.75
C SER A 151 -7.51 13.79 -20.04
N ARG A 152 -7.78 14.48 -18.93
CA ARG A 152 -6.76 15.10 -18.06
C ARG A 152 -6.19 14.14 -17.02
N LEU A 153 -6.89 13.03 -16.75
CA LEU A 153 -6.59 12.11 -15.65
C LEU A 153 -6.01 10.77 -16.15
N ILE A 154 -6.25 10.43 -17.42
CA ILE A 154 -5.84 9.15 -18.00
C ILE A 154 -4.95 9.43 -19.21
N PRO A 155 -3.78 8.75 -19.35
CA PRO A 155 -2.94 8.89 -20.51
C PRO A 155 -3.70 8.71 -21.81
N SER A 156 -3.42 9.60 -22.80
CA SER A 156 -4.14 9.63 -24.07
C SER A 156 -4.17 8.29 -24.81
N ALA A 157 -3.10 7.50 -24.69
CA ALA A 157 -3.01 6.16 -25.28
C ALA A 157 -3.97 5.15 -24.61
N SER A 158 -4.30 5.32 -23.33
CA SER A 158 -5.16 4.40 -22.57
C SER A 158 -6.63 4.83 -22.58
N LEU A 159 -6.91 6.11 -22.82
CA LEU A 159 -8.24 6.70 -22.73
C LEU A 159 -9.27 6.02 -23.64
N PRO A 160 -9.00 5.72 -24.94
CA PRO A 160 -9.97 5.07 -25.81
C PRO A 160 -10.40 3.70 -25.31
N GLY A 161 -9.46 2.86 -24.85
CA GLY A 161 -9.74 1.55 -24.28
C GLY A 161 -10.54 1.62 -22.98
N PHE A 162 -10.23 2.61 -22.13
CA PHE A 162 -10.96 2.87 -20.90
C PHE A 162 -12.42 3.27 -21.18
N LEU A 163 -12.65 4.20 -22.11
CA LEU A 163 -13.99 4.63 -22.50
C LEU A 163 -14.81 3.51 -23.16
N ASP A 164 -14.17 2.67 -23.97
CA ASP A 164 -14.83 1.48 -24.55
C ASP A 164 -15.26 0.49 -23.47
N SER A 165 -14.41 0.25 -22.48
CA SER A 165 -14.73 -0.60 -21.33
C SER A 165 -15.91 -0.05 -20.52
N LEU A 166 -15.97 1.26 -20.28
CA LEU A 166 -17.12 1.89 -19.61
C LEU A 166 -18.42 1.71 -20.38
N LYS A 167 -18.40 1.92 -21.71
CA LYS A 167 -19.56 1.72 -22.59
C LYS A 167 -20.06 0.26 -22.54
N LYS A 168 -19.18 -0.70 -22.34
CA LYS A 168 -19.50 -2.13 -22.18
C LYS A 168 -19.98 -2.51 -20.78
N GLY A 169 -20.16 -1.54 -19.89
CA GLY A 169 -20.63 -1.78 -18.53
C GLY A 169 -19.58 -2.42 -17.61
N ALA A 170 -18.29 -2.24 -17.90
CA ALA A 170 -17.20 -2.77 -17.06
C ALA A 170 -17.00 -1.97 -15.74
N TRP A 171 -17.81 -0.95 -15.48
CA TRP A 171 -17.82 -0.25 -14.22
C TRP A 171 -18.72 -0.96 -13.21
N LEU A 172 -18.13 -1.43 -12.13
CA LEU A 172 -18.85 -1.95 -10.96
C LEU A 172 -18.78 -0.90 -9.85
N SER A 173 -19.95 -0.38 -9.45
CA SER A 173 -20.04 0.46 -8.25
C SER A 173 -19.95 -0.42 -7.00
N ASP A 174 -19.54 0.16 -5.87
CA ASP A 174 -19.52 -0.55 -4.58
C ASP A 174 -20.91 -1.12 -4.24
N SER A 175 -21.98 -0.37 -4.56
CA SER A 175 -23.36 -0.78 -4.34
C SER A 175 -23.84 -1.94 -5.23
N ALA A 176 -23.12 -2.29 -6.27
CA ALA A 176 -23.52 -3.41 -7.15
C ALA A 176 -23.51 -4.77 -6.43
N LEU A 177 -22.71 -4.90 -5.38
CA LEU A 177 -22.61 -6.11 -4.56
C LEU A 177 -23.46 -6.06 -3.28
N ASP A 178 -24.04 -4.90 -2.91
CA ASP A 178 -24.76 -4.73 -1.65
C ASP A 178 -25.94 -5.69 -1.54
N LEU A 179 -26.79 -5.76 -2.58
CA LEU A 179 -27.95 -6.63 -2.56
C LEU A 179 -27.60 -8.14 -2.56
N PRO A 180 -26.67 -8.64 -3.41
CA PRO A 180 -26.21 -10.02 -3.33
C PRO A 180 -25.57 -10.37 -2.00
N LEU A 181 -24.75 -9.46 -1.44
CA LEU A 181 -24.13 -9.66 -0.14
C LEU A 181 -25.16 -9.71 0.97
N HIS A 182 -26.09 -8.75 0.99
CA HIS A 182 -27.18 -8.72 1.97
C HIS A 182 -28.03 -10.00 1.93
N TYR A 183 -28.39 -10.45 0.72
CA TYR A 183 -29.12 -11.70 0.53
C TYR A 183 -28.33 -12.92 1.05
N LYS A 184 -27.02 -12.98 0.73
CA LYS A 184 -26.13 -14.03 1.21
C LYS A 184 -26.07 -14.07 2.74
N LEU A 185 -25.88 -12.91 3.38
CA LEU A 185 -25.81 -12.79 4.85
C LEU A 185 -27.12 -13.23 5.54
N LEU A 186 -28.28 -12.91 4.94
CA LEU A 186 -29.59 -13.33 5.47
C LEU A 186 -29.83 -14.84 5.41
N LEU A 187 -29.14 -15.54 4.50
CA LEU A 187 -29.30 -17.00 4.33
C LEU A 187 -28.27 -17.81 5.15
N GLU A 188 -27.20 -17.19 5.61
CA GLU A 188 -26.17 -17.89 6.39
C GLU A 188 -26.62 -18.09 7.84
N SER A 189 -26.22 -19.21 8.44
CA SER A 189 -26.40 -19.43 9.86
C SER A 189 -25.33 -18.67 10.65
N GLU A 190 -25.63 -18.38 11.93
CA GLU A 190 -24.68 -17.78 12.85
C GLU A 190 -23.37 -18.59 12.96
N GLU A 191 -23.46 -19.93 12.96
CA GLU A 191 -22.31 -20.80 12.99
C GLU A 191 -21.43 -20.61 11.74
N THR A 192 -22.05 -20.47 10.57
CA THR A 192 -21.30 -20.24 9.33
C THR A 192 -20.65 -18.86 9.32
N LEU A 193 -21.35 -17.82 9.79
CA LEU A 193 -20.81 -16.47 9.88
C LEU A 193 -19.58 -16.39 10.80
N LYS A 194 -19.56 -17.12 11.91
CA LYS A 194 -18.41 -17.21 12.84
C LYS A 194 -17.18 -17.87 12.23
N MET A 195 -17.30 -18.55 11.09
CA MET A 195 -16.15 -19.12 10.38
C MET A 195 -15.34 -18.08 9.59
N TYR A 196 -15.88 -16.86 9.38
CA TYR A 196 -15.18 -15.77 8.71
C TYR A 196 -14.40 -14.94 9.72
N PRO A 197 -13.03 -14.96 9.68
CA PRO A 197 -12.21 -14.30 10.71
C PRO A 197 -12.37 -12.78 10.74
N GLU A 198 -12.90 -12.18 9.68
CA GLU A 198 -13.15 -10.74 9.56
C GLU A 198 -14.46 -10.30 10.24
N LEU A 199 -15.36 -11.25 10.57
CA LEU A 199 -16.59 -10.95 11.27
C LEU A 199 -16.37 -11.11 12.79
N SER A 200 -16.59 -10.02 13.52
CA SER A 200 -16.58 -10.07 14.99
C SER A 200 -17.93 -10.50 15.53
N ASP A 201 -17.96 -11.09 16.73
CA ASP A 201 -19.21 -11.48 17.41
C ASP A 201 -20.21 -10.32 17.58
N ALA A 202 -19.72 -9.07 17.53
CA ALA A 202 -20.58 -7.88 17.58
C ALA A 202 -21.32 -7.58 16.27
N LEU A 203 -20.94 -8.23 15.17
CA LEU A 203 -21.54 -8.07 13.84
C LEU A 203 -22.43 -9.25 13.43
N ILE A 204 -22.43 -10.32 14.21
CA ILE A 204 -23.24 -11.53 14.06
C ILE A 204 -24.42 -11.52 15.02
#